data_146d23678a8cb3f3e0a95bb24d9acd62
#
_entry.id   146d23678a8cb3f3e0a95bb24d9acd62
#
_cell.length_a   1.000
_cell.length_b   1.000
_cell.length_c   1.000
_cell.angle_alpha   90.00
_cell.angle_beta   90.00
_cell.angle_gamma   90.00
#
_symmetry.space_group_name_H-M   'P 1'
#
loop_
_entity.id
_entity.type
_entity.pdbx_description
1 polymer ?
#
loop_
_entity_poly.entity_id
_entity_poly.type
_entity_poly.pdbx_seq_one_letter_code
_entity_poly.pdbx_strand_id
1 'polypeptide(L)'
;MKESQVFDPKHIDALESEDRKTWQNPEEILGMLELKPSYVVADLGCGSGYFTVPISRKVKKVYGIDVQKEMLEFLEEKIQTQKILNIETLRSKENEIPLQNESVDLLLSVNTLHEFRDKEKIINEMRRVLKPEGQATIIDFKKEDTGFGPPVSVRVSKEQTSGLFEKQGLTFLKAHDLKYHYLIVFRK
;
A
#
# COMPACT_ATOMS: atom_id res chain seq x y z
N MET A 1 -15.43 17.28 -15.93
CA MET A 1 -14.11 16.94 -15.30
C MET A 1 -14.35 15.71 -14.43
N LYS A 2 -13.66 14.58 -14.65
CA LYS A 2 -13.75 13.44 -13.72
C LYS A 2 -13.02 13.87 -12.46
N GLU A 3 -13.72 13.85 -11.32
CA GLU A 3 -13.14 14.10 -10.01
C GLU A 3 -11.91 13.21 -9.79
N SER A 4 -10.91 13.78 -9.13
CA SER A 4 -9.72 13.02 -8.70
C SER A 4 -10.19 11.87 -7.81
N GLN A 5 -9.77 10.65 -8.12
CA GLN A 5 -10.05 9.47 -7.28
C GLN A 5 -9.08 9.38 -6.09
N VAL A 6 -8.14 10.30 -6.00
CA VAL A 6 -7.08 10.33 -4.98
C VAL A 6 -7.61 10.98 -3.70
N PHE A 7 -7.22 10.43 -2.56
CA PHE A 7 -7.62 10.92 -1.23
C PHE A 7 -7.29 12.42 -1.05
N ASP A 8 -8.21 13.22 -0.47
CA ASP A 8 -7.97 14.64 -0.20
C ASP A 8 -7.15 14.80 1.10
N PRO A 9 -5.94 15.40 1.05
CA PRO A 9 -5.07 15.61 2.22
C PRO A 9 -5.73 16.39 3.37
N LYS A 10 -6.77 17.19 3.10
CA LYS A 10 -7.53 17.90 4.14
C LYS A 10 -8.22 16.98 5.15
N HIS A 11 -8.39 15.70 4.81
CA HIS A 11 -9.01 14.71 5.67
C HIS A 11 -7.97 13.78 6.34
N ILE A 12 -6.72 14.23 6.47
CA ILE A 12 -5.63 13.42 7.05
C ILE A 12 -5.96 12.88 8.45
N ASP A 13 -6.71 13.63 9.25
CA ASP A 13 -7.16 13.20 10.58
C ASP A 13 -7.95 11.87 10.53
N ALA A 14 -8.67 11.61 9.44
CA ALA A 14 -9.37 10.34 9.24
C ALA A 14 -8.40 9.17 9.02
N LEU A 15 -7.23 9.42 8.39
CA LEU A 15 -6.19 8.41 8.18
C LEU A 15 -5.44 8.05 9.46
N GLU A 16 -5.42 8.95 10.44
CA GLU A 16 -4.70 8.81 11.72
C GLU A 16 -5.64 8.54 12.90
N SER A 17 -6.95 8.44 12.65
CA SER A 17 -7.94 8.29 13.71
C SER A 17 -7.75 6.99 14.50
N GLU A 18 -7.98 7.04 15.81
CA GLU A 18 -8.00 5.84 16.67
C GLU A 18 -9.06 4.84 16.22
N ASP A 19 -10.18 5.33 15.65
CA ASP A 19 -11.22 4.47 15.08
C ASP A 19 -10.69 3.56 13.97
N ARG A 20 -9.71 4.04 13.17
CA ARG A 20 -9.07 3.22 12.13
C ARG A 20 -8.44 1.97 12.70
N LYS A 21 -7.86 2.04 13.91
CA LYS A 21 -7.26 0.88 14.57
C LYS A 21 -8.28 -0.22 14.88
N THR A 22 -9.55 0.13 15.05
CA THR A 22 -10.60 -0.85 15.36
C THR A 22 -10.96 -1.76 14.19
N TRP A 23 -10.63 -1.34 12.96
CA TRP A 23 -10.96 -2.06 11.73
C TRP A 23 -9.79 -2.27 10.76
N GLN A 24 -8.67 -1.59 10.96
CA GLN A 24 -7.43 -1.75 10.19
C GLN A 24 -6.22 -1.58 11.11
N ASN A 25 -6.10 -2.44 12.12
CA ASN A 25 -5.01 -2.41 13.08
C ASN A 25 -3.68 -2.80 12.39
N PRO A 26 -2.67 -1.90 12.37
CA PRO A 26 -1.40 -2.19 11.71
C PRO A 26 -0.67 -3.41 12.28
N GLU A 27 -0.66 -3.60 13.60
CA GLU A 27 0.08 -4.71 14.21
C GLU A 27 -0.54 -6.06 13.83
N GLU A 28 -1.88 -6.18 13.82
CA GLU A 28 -2.57 -7.39 13.37
C GLU A 28 -2.28 -7.69 11.89
N ILE A 29 -2.38 -6.66 11.03
CA ILE A 29 -2.13 -6.79 9.60
C ILE A 29 -0.67 -7.15 9.33
N LEU A 30 0.28 -6.49 9.98
CA LEU A 30 1.71 -6.80 9.83
C LEU A 30 2.06 -8.20 10.35
N GLY A 31 1.30 -8.74 11.31
CA GLY A 31 1.40 -10.14 11.73
C GLY A 31 1.07 -11.15 10.62
N MET A 32 0.31 -10.75 9.60
CA MET A 32 -0.03 -11.60 8.45
C MET A 32 1.02 -11.55 7.32
N LEU A 33 1.96 -10.56 7.39
CA LEU A 33 2.95 -10.26 6.34
C LEU A 33 4.30 -10.90 6.71
N GLU A 34 4.61 -11.93 7.00
CA GLU A 34 5.89 -12.65 7.22
C GLU A 34 7.16 -11.76 7.05
N LEU A 35 7.15 -10.55 7.67
CA LEU A 35 8.23 -9.58 7.56
C LEU A 35 9.53 -10.13 8.17
N LYS A 36 10.66 -9.87 7.49
CA LYS A 36 11.99 -10.27 7.98
C LYS A 36 12.87 -9.04 8.23
N PRO A 37 13.73 -9.05 9.26
CA PRO A 37 14.62 -7.92 9.56
C PRO A 37 15.57 -7.54 8.41
N SER A 38 15.81 -8.45 7.47
CA SER A 38 16.65 -8.19 6.28
C SER A 38 15.89 -7.54 5.12
N TYR A 39 14.56 -7.45 5.17
CA TYR A 39 13.75 -6.98 4.05
C TYR A 39 13.92 -5.50 3.77
N VAL A 40 13.89 -5.17 2.49
CA VAL A 40 13.63 -3.83 1.94
C VAL A 40 12.19 -3.82 1.48
N VAL A 41 11.38 -2.91 2.01
CA VAL A 41 9.94 -2.83 1.75
C VAL A 41 9.60 -1.54 1.02
N ALA A 42 8.70 -1.59 0.04
CA ALA A 42 8.04 -0.42 -0.53
C ALA A 42 6.60 -0.36 -0.05
N ASP A 43 6.18 0.79 0.47
CA ASP A 43 4.79 1.11 0.83
C ASP A 43 4.26 2.10 -0.22
N LEU A 44 3.48 1.60 -1.18
CA LEU A 44 2.96 2.36 -2.32
C LEU A 44 1.59 2.95 -2.02
N GLY A 45 1.48 4.26 -2.09
CA GLY A 45 0.37 5.03 -1.55
C GLY A 45 0.46 5.09 -0.02
N CYS A 46 1.65 5.41 0.49
CA CYS A 46 1.94 5.37 1.93
C CYS A 46 1.15 6.40 2.75
N GLY A 47 0.61 7.44 2.09
CA GLY A 47 -0.06 8.53 2.76
C GLY A 47 0.82 9.16 3.84
N SER A 48 0.24 9.41 5.01
CA SER A 48 0.94 9.92 6.20
C SER A 48 1.83 8.89 6.92
N GLY A 49 1.96 7.68 6.40
CA GLY A 49 2.83 6.64 6.97
C GLY A 49 2.17 5.74 8.03
N TYR A 50 0.85 5.60 8.00
CA TYR A 50 0.11 4.76 8.95
C TYR A 50 0.64 3.31 9.02
N PHE A 51 1.04 2.73 7.89
CA PHE A 51 1.72 1.43 7.83
C PHE A 51 3.24 1.56 7.73
N THR A 52 3.77 2.57 7.04
CA THR A 52 5.20 2.79 6.83
C THR A 52 5.97 2.82 8.15
N VAL A 53 5.48 3.57 9.14
CA VAL A 53 6.15 3.72 10.45
C VAL A 53 6.17 2.41 11.23
N PRO A 54 5.08 1.66 11.42
CA PRO A 54 5.12 0.34 12.05
C PRO A 54 6.01 -0.68 11.32
N ILE A 55 6.01 -0.69 9.97
CA ILE A 55 6.86 -1.57 9.17
C ILE A 55 8.34 -1.30 9.44
N SER A 56 8.75 -0.02 9.55
CA SER A 56 10.15 0.35 9.73
C SER A 56 10.79 -0.27 10.97
N ARG A 57 10.00 -0.58 11.99
CA ARG A 57 10.45 -1.24 13.24
C ARG A 57 10.77 -2.73 13.06
N LYS A 58 10.37 -3.31 11.94
CA LYS A 58 10.42 -4.77 11.70
C LYS A 58 11.37 -5.17 10.57
N VAL A 59 11.86 -4.19 9.77
CA VAL A 59 12.61 -4.45 8.54
C VAL A 59 13.88 -3.59 8.43
N LYS A 60 14.74 -3.93 7.46
CA LYS A 60 15.98 -3.19 7.20
C LYS A 60 15.74 -1.77 6.70
N LYS A 61 14.80 -1.61 5.77
CA LYS A 61 14.51 -0.32 5.11
C LYS A 61 13.09 -0.29 4.58
N VAL A 62 12.48 0.90 4.62
CA VAL A 62 11.18 1.15 4.00
C VAL A 62 11.30 2.34 3.04
N TYR A 63 10.74 2.20 1.85
CA TYR A 63 10.44 3.29 0.94
C TYR A 63 8.97 3.67 1.08
N GLY A 64 8.68 4.85 1.64
CA GLY A 64 7.34 5.43 1.65
C GLY A 64 7.11 6.18 0.35
N ILE A 65 6.18 5.71 -0.48
CA ILE A 65 5.98 6.20 -1.84
C ILE A 65 4.56 6.74 -1.99
N ASP A 66 4.43 8.01 -2.39
CA ASP A 66 3.14 8.64 -2.66
C ASP A 66 3.23 9.62 -3.85
N VAL A 67 2.10 9.87 -4.52
CA VAL A 67 2.03 10.88 -5.58
C VAL A 67 1.86 12.29 -5.00
N GLN A 68 1.30 12.40 -3.80
CA GLN A 68 1.00 13.65 -3.13
C GLN A 68 2.16 14.09 -2.25
N LYS A 69 2.68 15.29 -2.55
CA LYS A 69 3.78 15.88 -1.77
C LYS A 69 3.37 16.12 -0.32
N GLU A 70 2.16 16.58 -0.11
CA GLU A 70 1.60 16.88 1.20
C GLU A 70 1.57 15.66 2.11
N MET A 71 1.25 14.47 1.57
CA MET A 71 1.28 13.22 2.33
C MET A 71 2.70 12.84 2.75
N LEU A 72 3.67 13.02 1.86
CA LEU A 72 5.07 12.76 2.19
C LEU A 72 5.61 13.72 3.25
N GLU A 73 5.19 14.99 3.23
CA GLU A 73 5.56 15.98 4.25
C GLU A 73 5.08 15.55 5.65
N PHE A 74 3.87 15.01 5.78
CA PHE A 74 3.37 14.43 7.04
C PHE A 74 4.21 13.23 7.50
N LEU A 75 4.58 12.36 6.57
CA LEU A 75 5.44 11.22 6.89
C LEU A 75 6.84 11.70 7.31
N GLU A 76 7.42 12.69 6.64
CA GLU A 76 8.71 13.26 6.96
C GLU A 76 8.72 13.91 8.36
N GLU A 77 7.66 14.60 8.74
CA GLU A 77 7.50 15.14 10.09
C GLU A 77 7.54 14.02 11.15
N LYS A 78 6.83 12.90 10.91
CA LYS A 78 6.89 11.73 11.81
C LYS A 78 8.28 11.11 11.88
N ILE A 79 8.96 10.98 10.73
CA ILE A 79 10.33 10.45 10.66
C ILE A 79 11.26 11.29 11.54
N GLN A 80 11.20 12.62 11.43
CA GLN A 80 12.02 13.54 12.20
C GLN A 80 11.67 13.49 13.70
N THR A 81 10.40 13.59 14.04
CA THR A 81 9.92 13.62 15.42
C THR A 81 10.25 12.32 16.18
N GLN A 82 10.09 11.18 15.50
CA GLN A 82 10.36 9.86 16.07
C GLN A 82 11.80 9.39 15.86
N LYS A 83 12.64 10.19 15.18
CA LYS A 83 14.05 9.88 14.85
C LYS A 83 14.21 8.53 14.13
N ILE A 84 13.35 8.25 13.15
CA ILE A 84 13.39 7.03 12.38
C ILE A 84 14.47 7.14 11.30
N LEU A 85 15.39 6.17 11.23
CA LEU A 85 16.58 6.26 10.38
C LEU A 85 16.50 5.41 9.09
N ASN A 86 15.49 4.56 8.98
CA ASN A 86 15.40 3.57 7.90
C ASN A 86 14.16 3.72 7.01
N ILE A 87 13.51 4.88 7.03
CA ILE A 87 12.48 5.26 6.07
C ILE A 87 13.07 6.30 5.10
N GLU A 88 12.81 6.11 3.81
CA GLU A 88 13.08 7.07 2.76
C GLU A 88 11.78 7.39 2.03
N THR A 89 11.43 8.68 1.90
CA THR A 89 10.24 9.14 1.20
C THR A 89 10.55 9.38 -0.27
N LEU A 90 9.67 8.93 -1.16
CA LEU A 90 9.84 9.06 -2.60
C LEU A 90 8.53 9.52 -3.24
N ARG A 91 8.58 10.62 -3.99
CA ARG A 91 7.42 11.06 -4.76
C ARG A 91 7.32 10.27 -6.06
N SER A 92 6.21 9.56 -6.26
CA SER A 92 5.90 8.85 -7.49
C SER A 92 5.15 9.73 -8.49
N LYS A 93 5.10 9.27 -9.74
CA LYS A 93 4.05 9.64 -10.70
C LYS A 93 2.95 8.58 -10.66
N GLU A 94 1.78 8.89 -11.22
CA GLU A 94 0.58 8.02 -11.15
C GLU A 94 0.85 6.55 -11.52
N ASN A 95 1.71 6.29 -12.50
CA ASN A 95 1.97 4.94 -13.02
C ASN A 95 3.48 4.62 -13.10
N GLU A 96 4.29 5.19 -12.20
CA GLU A 96 5.74 5.00 -12.19
C GLU A 96 6.22 4.94 -10.74
N ILE A 97 6.85 3.85 -10.37
CA ILE A 97 7.48 3.68 -9.06
C ILE A 97 8.96 4.07 -9.17
N PRO A 98 9.43 5.11 -8.42
CA PRO A 98 10.79 5.65 -8.56
C PRO A 98 11.84 4.77 -7.87
N LEU A 99 11.80 3.47 -8.15
CA LEU A 99 12.74 2.47 -7.64
C LEU A 99 13.38 1.70 -8.80
N GLN A 100 14.57 1.18 -8.57
CA GLN A 100 15.25 0.31 -9.52
C GLN A 100 14.52 -1.05 -9.64
N ASN A 101 14.78 -1.74 -10.76
CA ASN A 101 14.30 -3.11 -10.94
C ASN A 101 14.84 -3.99 -9.80
N GLU A 102 14.00 -4.92 -9.33
CA GLU A 102 14.41 -5.97 -8.37
C GLU A 102 15.07 -5.43 -7.10
N SER A 103 14.56 -4.33 -6.57
CA SER A 103 15.14 -3.61 -5.44
C SER A 103 14.46 -3.89 -4.10
N VAL A 104 13.22 -4.43 -4.09
CA VAL A 104 12.46 -4.65 -2.86
C VAL A 104 12.05 -6.12 -2.68
N ASP A 105 12.03 -6.56 -1.42
CA ASP A 105 11.61 -7.91 -1.05
C ASP A 105 10.09 -8.02 -0.90
N LEU A 106 9.45 -6.93 -0.47
CA LEU A 106 8.01 -6.81 -0.33
C LEU A 106 7.52 -5.45 -0.78
N LEU A 107 6.43 -5.41 -1.53
CA LEU A 107 5.68 -4.20 -1.83
C LEU A 107 4.31 -4.31 -1.16
N LEU A 108 3.97 -3.32 -0.35
CA LEU A 108 2.66 -3.16 0.26
C LEU A 108 1.90 -2.03 -0.44
N SER A 109 0.59 -2.21 -0.65
CA SER A 109 -0.31 -1.13 -1.07
C SER A 109 -1.63 -1.28 -0.32
N VAL A 110 -2.00 -0.25 0.44
CA VAL A 110 -3.17 -0.27 1.32
C VAL A 110 -4.13 0.84 0.96
N ASN A 111 -5.38 0.47 0.63
CA ASN A 111 -6.46 1.39 0.27
C ASN A 111 -6.11 2.33 -0.90
N THR A 112 -5.32 1.85 -1.86
CA THR A 112 -4.78 2.68 -2.95
C THR A 112 -5.08 2.08 -4.33
N LEU A 113 -5.23 0.75 -4.45
CA LEU A 113 -5.40 0.10 -5.76
C LEU A 113 -6.62 0.65 -6.52
N HIS A 114 -7.72 0.96 -5.82
CA HIS A 114 -8.93 1.52 -6.44
C HIS A 114 -8.71 2.93 -7.02
N GLU A 115 -7.71 3.68 -6.56
CA GLU A 115 -7.42 5.04 -7.02
C GLU A 115 -6.66 5.08 -8.36
N PHE A 116 -5.87 4.04 -8.68
CA PHE A 116 -5.12 4.01 -9.94
C PHE A 116 -6.05 3.93 -11.15
N ARG A 117 -5.84 4.82 -12.13
CA ARG A 117 -6.58 4.81 -13.40
C ARG A 117 -6.17 3.64 -14.28
N ASP A 118 -4.87 3.43 -14.42
CA ASP A 118 -4.27 2.34 -15.20
C ASP A 118 -3.68 1.28 -14.26
N LYS A 119 -4.54 0.36 -13.82
CA LYS A 119 -4.16 -0.68 -12.88
C LYS A 119 -3.15 -1.67 -13.46
N GLU A 120 -3.24 -1.97 -14.76
CA GLU A 120 -2.31 -2.89 -15.40
C GLU A 120 -0.90 -2.31 -15.41
N LYS A 121 -0.78 -1.02 -15.72
CA LYS A 121 0.52 -0.34 -15.76
C LYS A 121 1.19 -0.27 -14.39
N ILE A 122 0.44 0.11 -13.34
CA ILE A 122 1.02 0.18 -11.99
C ILE A 122 1.36 -1.22 -11.45
N ILE A 123 0.57 -2.26 -11.75
CA ILE A 123 0.89 -3.63 -11.35
C ILE A 123 2.18 -4.12 -12.04
N ASN A 124 2.40 -3.76 -13.31
CA ASN A 124 3.67 -4.04 -13.99
C ASN A 124 4.85 -3.34 -13.31
N GLU A 125 4.68 -2.11 -12.84
CA GLU A 125 5.70 -1.39 -12.06
C GLU A 125 5.94 -2.08 -10.69
N MET A 126 4.87 -2.49 -10.00
CA MET A 126 4.99 -3.27 -8.76
C MET A 126 5.83 -4.55 -9.02
N ARG A 127 5.50 -5.29 -10.10
CA ARG A 127 6.26 -6.48 -10.48
C ARG A 127 7.71 -6.15 -10.86
N ARG A 128 7.96 -5.04 -11.55
CA ARG A 128 9.32 -4.62 -11.95
C ARG A 128 10.23 -4.39 -10.76
N VAL A 129 9.75 -3.70 -9.74
CA VAL A 129 10.55 -3.34 -8.55
C VAL A 129 10.75 -4.50 -7.58
N LEU A 130 9.88 -5.50 -7.59
CA LEU A 130 10.02 -6.70 -6.78
C LEU A 130 11.21 -7.54 -7.25
N LYS A 131 12.02 -8.01 -6.29
CA LYS A 131 13.05 -9.04 -6.52
C LYS A 131 12.41 -10.34 -7.01
N PRO A 132 13.18 -11.28 -7.62
CA PRO A 132 12.74 -12.65 -7.78
C PRO A 132 12.24 -13.22 -6.43
N GLU A 133 11.10 -13.92 -6.44
CA GLU A 133 10.40 -14.43 -5.24
C GLU A 133 9.89 -13.34 -4.28
N GLY A 134 10.05 -12.04 -4.61
CA GLY A 134 9.50 -10.93 -3.84
C GLY A 134 7.97 -10.93 -3.85
N GLN A 135 7.36 -10.35 -2.82
CA GLN A 135 5.91 -10.39 -2.61
C GLN A 135 5.26 -9.03 -2.78
N ALA A 136 4.11 -9.01 -3.46
CA ALA A 136 3.17 -7.89 -3.44
C ALA A 136 2.01 -8.21 -2.50
N THR A 137 1.75 -7.35 -1.52
CA THR A 137 0.57 -7.44 -0.64
C THR A 137 -0.36 -6.28 -0.93
N ILE A 138 -1.58 -6.61 -1.28
CA ILE A 138 -2.63 -5.64 -1.57
C ILE A 138 -3.72 -5.76 -0.53
N ILE A 139 -4.05 -4.61 0.10
CA ILE A 139 -5.18 -4.49 1.02
C ILE A 139 -6.09 -3.42 0.46
N ASP A 140 -7.33 -3.76 0.16
CA ASP A 140 -8.29 -2.76 -0.34
C ASP A 140 -9.72 -3.07 0.14
N PHE A 141 -10.60 -2.09 0.00
CA PHE A 141 -11.98 -2.21 0.41
C PHE A 141 -12.71 -3.31 -0.38
N LYS A 142 -13.49 -4.12 0.34
CA LYS A 142 -14.42 -5.05 -0.29
C LYS A 142 -15.40 -4.30 -1.18
N LYS A 143 -15.73 -4.86 -2.34
CA LYS A 143 -16.67 -4.26 -3.29
C LYS A 143 -18.12 -4.50 -2.86
N GLU A 144 -18.44 -4.07 -1.65
CA GLU A 144 -19.76 -4.14 -1.03
C GLU A 144 -20.03 -2.84 -0.25
N ASP A 145 -21.29 -2.54 0.04
CA ASP A 145 -21.63 -1.38 0.85
C ASP A 145 -21.31 -1.66 2.31
N THR A 146 -20.29 -0.99 2.79
CA THR A 146 -19.80 -1.09 4.18
C THR A 146 -20.23 0.10 5.04
N GLY A 147 -21.00 1.03 4.48
CA GLY A 147 -21.41 2.27 5.15
C GLY A 147 -20.30 3.32 5.26
N PHE A 148 -19.07 3.04 4.81
CA PHE A 148 -17.94 3.98 4.80
C PHE A 148 -16.88 3.60 3.75
N GLY A 149 -15.88 4.48 3.55
CA GLY A 149 -14.82 4.32 2.55
C GLY A 149 -15.23 4.87 1.18
N PRO A 150 -14.47 4.57 0.11
CA PRO A 150 -14.74 5.09 -1.23
C PRO A 150 -16.05 4.51 -1.78
N PRO A 151 -16.69 5.17 -2.75
CA PRO A 151 -17.89 4.63 -3.39
C PRO A 151 -17.69 3.22 -3.92
N VAL A 152 -18.70 2.34 -3.79
CA VAL A 152 -18.63 0.93 -4.24
C VAL A 152 -18.27 0.81 -5.72
N SER A 153 -18.69 1.80 -6.54
CA SER A 153 -18.44 1.85 -7.99
C SER A 153 -16.95 1.92 -8.36
N VAL A 154 -16.09 2.50 -7.50
CA VAL A 154 -14.66 2.59 -7.76
C VAL A 154 -13.86 1.44 -7.13
N ARG A 155 -14.45 0.71 -6.18
CA ARG A 155 -13.78 -0.41 -5.51
C ARG A 155 -13.51 -1.56 -6.48
N VAL A 156 -12.38 -2.23 -6.27
CA VAL A 156 -11.98 -3.43 -7.00
C VAL A 156 -12.28 -4.65 -6.13
N SER A 157 -12.98 -5.67 -6.64
CA SER A 157 -13.23 -6.86 -5.83
C SER A 157 -11.96 -7.70 -5.65
N LYS A 158 -11.98 -8.60 -4.67
CA LYS A 158 -10.89 -9.55 -4.42
C LYS A 158 -10.56 -10.38 -5.67
N GLU A 159 -11.58 -10.86 -6.36
CA GLU A 159 -11.46 -11.66 -7.59
C GLU A 159 -10.92 -10.83 -8.75
N GLN A 160 -11.40 -9.59 -8.90
CA GLN A 160 -10.88 -8.67 -9.92
C GLN A 160 -9.40 -8.35 -9.67
N THR A 161 -9.03 -8.11 -8.41
CA THR A 161 -7.62 -7.88 -8.02
C THR A 161 -6.77 -9.09 -8.35
N SER A 162 -7.21 -10.31 -7.99
CA SER A 162 -6.47 -11.55 -8.31
C SER A 162 -6.22 -11.68 -9.81
N GLY A 163 -7.28 -11.55 -10.62
CA GLY A 163 -7.17 -11.65 -12.07
C GLY A 163 -6.25 -10.59 -12.70
N LEU A 164 -6.26 -9.35 -12.18
CA LEU A 164 -5.36 -8.29 -12.65
C LEU A 164 -3.89 -8.63 -12.39
N PHE A 165 -3.56 -9.11 -11.18
CA PHE A 165 -2.18 -9.44 -10.81
C PHE A 165 -1.68 -10.69 -11.53
N GLU A 166 -2.49 -11.72 -11.63
CA GLU A 166 -2.17 -12.97 -12.35
C GLU A 166 -1.95 -12.70 -13.85
N LYS A 167 -2.76 -11.84 -14.47
CA LYS A 167 -2.57 -11.39 -15.86
C LYS A 167 -1.22 -10.72 -16.10
N GLN A 168 -0.67 -10.04 -15.09
CA GLN A 168 0.65 -9.42 -15.14
C GLN A 168 1.79 -10.37 -14.70
N GLY A 169 1.50 -11.67 -14.55
CA GLY A 169 2.50 -12.71 -14.27
C GLY A 169 2.94 -12.78 -12.81
N LEU A 170 2.12 -12.30 -11.87
CA LEU A 170 2.33 -12.58 -10.44
C LEU A 170 1.50 -13.80 -10.03
N THR A 171 2.03 -14.61 -9.14
CA THR A 171 1.38 -15.84 -8.66
C THR A 171 0.63 -15.56 -7.37
N PHE A 172 -0.66 -15.89 -7.32
CA PHE A 172 -1.43 -15.86 -6.08
C PHE A 172 -0.85 -16.81 -5.04
N LEU A 173 -0.70 -16.33 -3.79
CA LEU A 173 -0.22 -17.16 -2.68
C LEU A 173 -1.32 -17.40 -1.64
N LYS A 174 -1.89 -16.35 -1.10
CA LYS A 174 -2.91 -16.43 -0.04
C LYS A 174 -3.79 -15.17 -0.03
N ALA A 175 -4.97 -15.29 0.56
CA ALA A 175 -5.85 -14.17 0.83
C ALA A 175 -6.48 -14.30 2.20
N HIS A 176 -6.80 -13.16 2.81
CA HIS A 176 -7.53 -13.06 4.07
C HIS A 176 -8.70 -12.08 3.89
N ASP A 177 -9.85 -12.43 4.43
CA ASP A 177 -10.98 -11.52 4.56
C ASP A 177 -10.89 -10.79 5.89
N LEU A 178 -10.76 -9.47 5.83
CA LEU A 178 -10.79 -8.58 6.98
C LEU A 178 -12.22 -8.03 7.14
N LYS A 179 -12.47 -7.26 8.20
CA LYS A 179 -13.82 -6.74 8.47
C LYS A 179 -14.43 -6.01 7.26
N TYR A 180 -13.72 -5.04 6.71
CA TYR A 180 -14.18 -4.20 5.58
C TYR A 180 -13.29 -4.28 4.34
N HIS A 181 -12.18 -5.02 4.45
CA HIS A 181 -11.15 -5.14 3.44
C HIS A 181 -10.91 -6.61 3.09
N TYR A 182 -10.21 -6.82 2.02
CA TYR A 182 -9.48 -8.06 1.74
C TYR A 182 -7.98 -7.78 1.78
N LEU A 183 -7.20 -8.80 2.08
CA LEU A 183 -5.75 -8.82 1.94
C LEU A 183 -5.41 -9.94 0.98
N ILE A 184 -4.62 -9.66 -0.05
CA ILE A 184 -4.11 -10.67 -0.98
C ILE A 184 -2.59 -10.54 -1.07
N VAL A 185 -1.92 -11.69 -1.08
CA VAL A 185 -0.47 -11.78 -1.28
C VAL A 185 -0.20 -12.48 -2.60
N PHE A 186 0.64 -11.86 -3.41
CA PHE A 186 1.17 -12.41 -4.66
C PHE A 186 2.68 -12.53 -4.58
N ARG A 187 3.25 -13.39 -5.43
CA ARG A 187 4.69 -13.56 -5.61
C ARG A 187 5.08 -13.30 -7.07
N LYS A 188 6.22 -12.63 -7.26
CA LYS A 188 6.86 -12.45 -8.58
C LYS A 188 7.47 -13.73 -9.10
#